data_ee3b6004db784560a6c48ffd23cd853e
#
_entry.id   ee3b6004db784560a6c48ffd23cd853e
#
_cell.length_a   1.000
_cell.length_b   1.000
_cell.length_c   1.000
_cell.angle_alpha   90.00
_cell.angle_beta   90.00
_cell.angle_gamma   90.00
#
_symmetry.space_group_name_H-M   'P 1'
#
loop_
_entity.id
_entity.type
_entity.pdbx_description
1 polymer ?
#
loop_
_entity_poly.entity_id
_entity_poly.type
_entity_poly.pdbx_seq_one_letter_code
_entity_poly.pdbx_strand_id
1 'polypeptide(L)'
;MLTPYKRADVEFEWISDLEEQGCFSKVYLAHDRHLAHDLVIKEIEKKENTNHDDYFNEARLLYKHAHPNIVQVQYAAQCESNIYIAMPFYHNGSLNQLMKKNNLTSREIIRYSIQFLSGLYHIHSKGLMHFDIKPNNIMISNRNEAMLSDFGLSQLVNEESRAAPEFGYH
;
A
#
# COMPACT_ATOMS: atom_id res chain seq x y z
N MET A 1 -4.37 -14.79 -30.78
CA MET A 1 -2.90 -14.75 -30.91
C MET A 1 -2.34 -14.30 -29.58
N LEU A 2 -1.62 -15.15 -28.86
CA LEU A 2 -0.94 -14.75 -27.64
C LEU A 2 0.23 -13.84 -28.02
N THR A 3 0.20 -12.59 -27.58
CA THR A 3 1.33 -11.68 -27.74
C THR A 3 2.54 -12.24 -26.98
N PRO A 4 3.71 -12.36 -27.59
CA PRO A 4 4.90 -12.85 -26.90
C PRO A 4 5.24 -11.88 -25.77
N TYR A 5 5.35 -12.38 -24.54
CA TYR A 5 5.83 -11.61 -23.39
C TYR A 5 7.31 -11.89 -23.14
N LYS A 6 8.02 -10.87 -22.67
CA LYS A 6 9.38 -11.01 -22.18
C LYS A 6 9.36 -11.15 -20.67
N ARG A 7 10.21 -12.02 -20.13
CA ARG A 7 10.49 -12.07 -18.69
C ARG A 7 11.65 -11.14 -18.38
N ALA A 8 11.58 -10.48 -17.24
CA ALA A 8 12.67 -9.73 -16.66
C ALA A 8 12.79 -10.14 -15.18
N ASP A 9 14.01 -10.25 -14.69
CA ASP A 9 14.27 -10.52 -13.29
C ASP A 9 14.27 -9.20 -12.51
N VAL A 10 13.74 -9.27 -11.28
CA VAL A 10 13.75 -8.16 -10.32
C VAL A 10 14.65 -8.58 -9.18
N GLU A 11 15.64 -7.77 -8.88
CA GLU A 11 16.59 -7.99 -7.80
C GLU A 11 16.53 -6.87 -6.78
N PHE A 12 16.43 -7.25 -5.51
CA PHE A 12 16.53 -6.32 -4.39
C PHE A 12 17.25 -6.98 -3.21
N GLU A 13 17.98 -6.21 -2.43
CA GLU A 13 18.63 -6.66 -1.21
C GLU A 13 17.71 -6.44 -0.03
N TRP A 14 17.44 -7.50 0.73
CA TRP A 14 16.76 -7.39 2.02
C TRP A 14 17.65 -6.64 3.01
N ILE A 15 17.07 -5.69 3.75
CA ILE A 15 17.75 -4.91 4.78
C ILE A 15 17.25 -5.30 6.18
N SER A 16 15.94 -5.18 6.40
CA SER A 16 15.33 -5.47 7.71
C SER A 16 13.82 -5.70 7.56
N ASP A 17 13.26 -6.48 8.47
CA ASP A 17 11.80 -6.58 8.58
C ASP A 17 11.24 -5.25 9.12
N LEU A 18 10.14 -4.86 8.51
CA LEU A 18 9.31 -3.77 8.97
C LEU A 18 8.16 -4.29 9.77
N GLU A 19 7.43 -4.40 10.46
CA GLU A 19 6.34 -5.05 11.20
C GLU A 19 5.64 -6.16 10.37
N GLU A 20 5.36 -7.29 11.00
CA GLU A 20 4.48 -8.32 10.44
C GLU A 20 3.05 -7.75 10.39
N GLN A 21 2.59 -7.40 9.21
CA GLN A 21 1.21 -7.00 9.00
C GLN A 21 0.40 -8.17 8.45
N GLY A 22 -0.23 -8.93 9.37
CA GLY A 22 -1.18 -9.98 9.02
C GLY A 22 -0.59 -11.39 8.87
N CYS A 23 -1.46 -12.41 8.91
CA CYS A 23 -1.07 -13.83 8.93
C CYS A 23 -0.41 -14.35 7.64
N PHE A 24 -0.41 -13.60 6.54
CA PHE A 24 -0.03 -14.11 5.21
C PHE A 24 0.85 -13.16 4.39
N SER A 25 1.27 -12.04 4.94
CA SER A 25 2.17 -11.12 4.26
C SER A 25 3.29 -10.65 5.16
N LYS A 26 4.49 -10.55 4.60
CA LYS A 26 5.65 -9.95 5.24
C LYS A 26 5.92 -8.60 4.61
N VAL A 27 6.32 -7.64 5.44
CA VAL A 27 6.69 -6.31 4.96
C VAL A 27 8.11 -6.03 5.44
N TYR A 28 8.99 -5.70 4.52
CA TYR A 28 10.38 -5.44 4.83
C TYR A 28 10.96 -4.28 4.02
N LEU A 29 12.01 -3.70 4.56
CA LEU A 29 12.86 -2.72 3.89
C LEU A 29 13.84 -3.48 2.99
N ALA A 30 13.94 -3.05 1.75
CA ALA A 30 14.87 -3.59 0.77
C ALA A 30 15.56 -2.46 -0.01
N HIS A 31 16.71 -2.76 -0.61
CA HIS A 31 17.44 -1.87 -1.48
C HIS A 31 17.36 -2.36 -2.93
N ASP A 32 16.88 -1.53 -3.83
CA ASP A 32 16.94 -1.79 -5.27
C ASP A 32 18.30 -1.34 -5.80
N ARG A 33 19.11 -2.30 -6.24
CA ARG A 33 20.46 -2.03 -6.74
C ARG A 33 20.47 -1.26 -8.06
N HIS A 34 19.48 -1.48 -8.91
CA HIS A 34 19.42 -0.85 -10.24
C HIS A 34 19.00 0.62 -10.15
N LEU A 35 18.06 0.90 -9.27
CA LEU A 35 17.55 2.25 -9.04
C LEU A 35 18.29 2.98 -7.90
N ALA A 36 19.17 2.26 -7.17
CA ALA A 36 19.97 2.77 -6.05
C ALA A 36 19.13 3.51 -5.00
N HIS A 37 18.01 2.91 -4.58
CA HIS A 37 17.15 3.48 -3.55
C HIS A 37 16.44 2.40 -2.71
N ASP A 38 15.97 2.82 -1.54
CA ASP A 38 15.28 1.94 -0.60
C ASP A 38 13.80 1.86 -0.89
N LEU A 39 13.27 0.65 -0.76
CA LEU A 39 11.90 0.25 -1.03
C LEU A 39 11.28 -0.44 0.17
N VAL A 40 9.97 -0.35 0.25
CA VAL A 40 9.17 -1.31 1.04
C VAL A 40 8.69 -2.40 0.11
N ILE A 41 8.98 -3.63 0.46
CA ILE A 41 8.47 -4.81 -0.24
C ILE A 41 7.41 -5.48 0.63
N LYS A 42 6.21 -5.62 0.09
CA LYS A 42 5.16 -6.48 0.64
C LYS A 42 5.23 -7.81 -0.10
N GLU A 43 5.63 -8.86 0.62
CA GLU A 43 5.70 -10.23 0.14
C GLU A 43 4.45 -10.99 0.57
N ILE A 44 3.77 -11.61 -0.37
CA ILE A 44 2.53 -12.36 -0.17
C ILE A 44 2.75 -13.79 -0.63
N GLU A 45 2.57 -14.76 0.27
CA GLU A 45 2.66 -16.18 -0.06
C GLU A 45 1.44 -16.64 -0.87
N LYS A 46 1.69 -17.33 -1.98
CA LYS A 46 0.64 -17.91 -2.82
C LYS A 46 0.04 -19.15 -2.16
N LYS A 47 -1.29 -19.20 -2.06
CA LYS A 47 -2.01 -20.38 -1.59
C LYS A 47 -2.51 -21.21 -2.77
N GLU A 48 -2.52 -22.53 -2.63
CA GLU A 48 -2.88 -23.48 -3.71
C GLU A 48 -4.27 -23.26 -4.34
N ASN A 49 -5.23 -22.67 -3.61
CA ASN A 49 -6.61 -22.52 -4.06
C ASN A 49 -7.03 -21.05 -4.30
N THR A 50 -6.08 -20.11 -4.37
CA THR A 50 -6.41 -18.70 -4.60
C THR A 50 -6.15 -18.33 -6.05
N ASN A 51 -7.08 -17.61 -6.66
CA ASN A 51 -6.90 -17.13 -8.03
C ASN A 51 -5.67 -16.18 -8.08
N HIS A 52 -4.76 -16.43 -9.02
CA HIS A 52 -3.55 -15.63 -9.20
C HIS A 52 -3.85 -14.13 -9.37
N ASP A 53 -4.98 -13.79 -9.95
CA ASP A 53 -5.39 -12.40 -10.15
C ASP A 53 -5.74 -11.66 -8.86
N ASP A 54 -6.23 -12.37 -7.84
CA ASP A 54 -6.64 -11.76 -6.57
C ASP A 54 -5.45 -11.20 -5.77
N TYR A 55 -4.29 -11.83 -5.88
CA TYR A 55 -3.07 -11.34 -5.21
C TYR A 55 -2.58 -9.98 -5.71
N PHE A 56 -2.85 -9.66 -6.98
CA PHE A 56 -2.46 -8.38 -7.56
C PHE A 56 -3.51 -7.29 -7.40
N ASN A 57 -4.66 -7.58 -6.79
CA ASN A 57 -5.76 -6.62 -6.67
C ASN A 57 -5.34 -5.36 -5.94
N GLU A 58 -4.63 -5.48 -4.80
CA GLU A 58 -4.13 -4.32 -4.06
C GLU A 58 -3.18 -3.47 -4.93
N ALA A 59 -2.21 -4.11 -5.57
CA ALA A 59 -1.26 -3.41 -6.45
C ALA A 59 -1.97 -2.72 -7.63
N ARG A 60 -2.95 -3.38 -8.22
CA ARG A 60 -3.77 -2.82 -9.32
C ARG A 60 -4.61 -1.64 -8.84
N LEU A 61 -5.20 -1.72 -7.64
CA LEU A 61 -5.98 -0.62 -7.06
C LEU A 61 -5.09 0.60 -6.80
N LEU A 62 -3.94 0.41 -6.17
CA LEU A 62 -2.97 1.48 -5.93
C LEU A 62 -2.48 2.10 -7.25
N TYR A 63 -2.14 1.29 -8.24
CA TYR A 63 -1.70 1.76 -9.55
C TYR A 63 -2.78 2.54 -10.31
N LYS A 64 -4.01 1.98 -10.33
CA LYS A 64 -5.16 2.59 -11.04
C LYS A 64 -5.62 3.90 -10.42
N HIS A 65 -5.49 4.02 -9.10
CA HIS A 65 -5.94 5.17 -8.33
C HIS A 65 -4.78 6.08 -7.89
N ALA A 66 -3.78 6.26 -8.77
CA ALA A 66 -2.65 7.13 -8.51
C ALA A 66 -3.12 8.56 -8.17
N HIS A 67 -2.63 9.07 -7.04
CA HIS A 67 -2.95 10.41 -6.52
C HIS A 67 -1.79 10.90 -5.64
N PRO A 68 -1.51 12.21 -5.56
CA PRO A 68 -0.41 12.76 -4.75
C PRO A 68 -0.44 12.35 -3.27
N ASN A 69 -1.61 12.04 -2.72
CA ASN A 69 -1.76 11.61 -1.33
C ASN A 69 -2.15 10.12 -1.19
N ILE A 70 -1.77 9.30 -2.15
CA ILE A 70 -1.89 7.83 -2.10
C ILE A 70 -0.52 7.24 -2.39
N VAL A 71 -0.09 6.25 -1.59
CA VAL A 71 1.15 5.51 -1.82
C VAL A 71 1.07 4.82 -3.17
N GLN A 72 2.10 4.97 -3.99
CA GLN A 72 2.12 4.41 -5.34
C GLN A 72 2.94 3.12 -5.39
N VAL A 73 2.45 2.14 -6.12
CA VAL A 73 3.22 0.95 -6.45
C VAL A 73 4.28 1.33 -7.49
N GLN A 74 5.52 0.97 -7.23
CA GLN A 74 6.61 1.15 -8.18
C GLN A 74 6.65 -0.01 -9.18
N TYR A 75 6.57 -1.24 -8.68
CA TYR A 75 6.40 -2.44 -9.49
C TYR A 75 5.71 -3.55 -8.68
N ALA A 76 5.22 -4.56 -9.38
CA ALA A 76 4.77 -5.81 -8.82
C ALA A 76 5.40 -6.97 -9.59
N ALA A 77 5.91 -7.96 -8.88
CA ALA A 77 6.59 -9.12 -9.43
C ALA A 77 6.10 -10.40 -8.78
N GLN A 78 6.42 -11.55 -9.36
CA GLN A 78 6.11 -12.85 -8.77
C GLN A 78 7.19 -13.89 -9.08
N CYS A 79 7.37 -14.82 -8.15
CA CYS A 79 8.05 -16.09 -8.38
C CYS A 79 7.05 -17.26 -8.27
N GLU A 80 7.53 -18.50 -8.16
CA GLU A 80 6.64 -19.67 -8.05
C GLU A 80 5.76 -19.62 -6.80
N SER A 81 6.33 -19.23 -5.65
CA SER A 81 5.68 -19.28 -4.33
C SER A 81 5.14 -17.94 -3.83
N ASN A 82 5.70 -16.80 -4.29
CA ASN A 82 5.42 -15.50 -3.71
C ASN A 82 5.10 -14.43 -4.75
N ILE A 83 4.41 -13.40 -4.28
CA ILE A 83 4.18 -12.14 -4.99
C ILE A 83 4.84 -11.01 -4.19
N TYR A 84 5.45 -10.08 -4.91
CA TYR A 84 6.17 -8.94 -4.36
C TYR A 84 5.54 -7.65 -4.88
N ILE A 85 5.17 -6.75 -3.97
CA ILE A 85 4.67 -5.42 -4.30
C ILE A 85 5.67 -4.42 -3.74
N ALA A 86 6.32 -3.67 -4.62
CA ALA A 86 7.31 -2.67 -4.26
C ALA A 86 6.69 -1.28 -4.17
N MET A 87 6.95 -0.59 -3.08
CA MET A 87 6.47 0.75 -2.76
C MET A 87 7.61 1.64 -2.28
N PRO A 88 7.49 2.96 -2.35
CA PRO A 88 8.49 3.87 -1.80
C PRO A 88 8.66 3.69 -0.29
N PHE A 89 9.90 3.71 0.19
CA PHE A 89 10.18 3.80 1.62
C PHE A 89 10.09 5.25 2.09
N TYR A 90 9.31 5.49 3.14
CA TYR A 90 9.17 6.79 3.76
C TYR A 90 9.87 6.83 5.13
N HIS A 91 11.00 7.52 5.23
CA HIS A 91 11.81 7.61 6.45
C HIS A 91 11.07 8.21 7.65
N ASN A 92 10.04 9.02 7.41
CA ASN A 92 9.21 9.60 8.46
C ASN A 92 8.23 8.59 9.07
N GLY A 93 8.07 7.41 8.45
CA GLY A 93 7.20 6.34 8.92
C GLY A 93 5.71 6.67 8.80
N SER A 94 4.89 6.05 9.63
CA SER A 94 3.45 6.30 9.69
C SER A 94 3.10 7.50 10.57
N LEU A 95 1.90 8.04 10.37
CA LEU A 95 1.35 9.10 11.22
C LEU A 95 1.29 8.65 12.69
N ASN A 96 0.98 7.37 12.95
CA ASN A 96 1.02 6.82 14.31
C ASN A 96 2.42 6.89 14.92
N GLN A 97 3.46 6.53 14.18
CA GLN A 97 4.85 6.62 14.64
C GLN A 97 5.26 8.08 14.87
N LEU A 98 4.85 8.98 14.00
CA LEU A 98 5.12 10.42 14.15
C LEU A 98 4.44 10.99 15.39
N MET A 99 3.16 10.65 15.65
CA MET A 99 2.42 11.07 16.83
C MET A 99 3.02 10.55 18.14
N LYS A 100 3.62 9.34 18.13
CA LYS A 100 4.30 8.78 19.30
C LYS A 100 5.65 9.46 19.58
N LYS A 101 6.31 9.98 18.55
CA LYS A 101 7.63 10.64 18.68
C LYS A 101 7.51 12.11 19.04
N ASN A 102 6.50 12.80 18.51
CA ASN A 102 6.39 14.26 18.58
C ASN A 102 4.95 14.70 18.85
N ASN A 103 4.81 15.84 19.53
CA ASN A 103 3.54 16.56 19.56
C ASN A 103 3.37 17.30 18.23
N LEU A 104 2.35 16.94 17.47
CA LEU A 104 2.01 17.62 16.23
C LEU A 104 1.45 19.01 16.52
N THR A 105 1.90 20.00 15.77
CA THR A 105 1.31 21.33 15.79
C THR A 105 -0.08 21.34 15.13
N SER A 106 -0.95 22.26 15.50
CA SER A 106 -2.26 22.42 14.87
C SER A 106 -2.16 22.57 13.35
N ARG A 107 -1.11 23.24 12.85
CA ARG A 107 -0.86 23.41 11.42
C ARG A 107 -0.53 22.07 10.72
N GLU A 108 0.24 21.22 11.36
CA GLU A 108 0.56 19.88 10.82
C GLU A 108 -0.67 18.99 10.82
N ILE A 109 -1.45 19.00 11.91
CA ILE A 109 -2.70 18.23 11.98
C ILE A 109 -3.63 18.63 10.85
N ILE A 110 -3.90 19.92 10.65
CA ILE A 110 -4.76 20.41 9.59
C ILE A 110 -4.20 20.00 8.20
N ARG A 111 -2.89 20.19 7.97
CA ARG A 111 -2.26 19.85 6.70
C ARG A 111 -2.39 18.37 6.37
N TYR A 112 -2.01 17.47 7.30
CA TYR A 112 -2.10 16.04 7.09
C TYR A 112 -3.56 15.59 6.90
N SER A 113 -4.50 16.18 7.67
CA SER A 113 -5.93 15.88 7.52
C SER A 113 -6.43 16.24 6.12
N ILE A 114 -6.13 17.43 5.61
CA ILE A 114 -6.51 17.83 4.24
C ILE A 114 -5.90 16.88 3.21
N GLN A 115 -4.64 16.50 3.37
CA GLN A 115 -3.92 15.63 2.43
C GLN A 115 -4.52 14.22 2.37
N PHE A 116 -4.68 13.54 3.51
CA PHE A 116 -5.24 12.19 3.47
C PHE A 116 -6.71 12.18 3.07
N LEU A 117 -7.49 13.21 3.44
CA LEU A 117 -8.88 13.37 2.99
C LEU A 117 -8.96 13.62 1.48
N SER A 118 -7.99 14.30 0.89
CA SER A 118 -7.88 14.45 -0.57
C SER A 118 -7.69 13.10 -1.27
N GLY A 119 -6.77 12.26 -0.76
CA GLY A 119 -6.60 10.89 -1.24
C GLY A 119 -7.86 10.04 -1.07
N LEU A 120 -8.50 10.13 0.09
CA LEU A 120 -9.74 9.42 0.39
C LEU A 120 -10.90 9.86 -0.52
N TYR A 121 -11.08 11.16 -0.73
CA TYR A 121 -12.05 11.70 -1.67
C TYR A 121 -11.82 11.16 -3.09
N HIS A 122 -10.55 11.12 -3.53
CA HIS A 122 -10.21 10.59 -4.84
C HIS A 122 -10.69 9.14 -5.03
N ILE A 123 -10.40 8.23 -4.09
CA ILE A 123 -10.83 6.83 -4.21
C ILE A 123 -12.35 6.68 -4.09
N HIS A 124 -13.00 7.43 -3.18
CA HIS A 124 -14.46 7.42 -3.04
C HIS A 124 -15.16 7.91 -4.32
N SER A 125 -14.62 8.92 -5.03
CA SER A 125 -15.15 9.38 -6.31
C SER A 125 -15.09 8.31 -7.42
N LYS A 126 -14.32 7.24 -7.21
CA LYS A 126 -14.21 6.06 -8.10
C LYS A 126 -14.99 4.85 -7.59
N GLY A 127 -15.79 5.02 -6.54
CA GLY A 127 -16.55 3.95 -5.91
C GLY A 127 -15.70 2.98 -5.08
N LEU A 128 -14.43 3.33 -4.77
CA LEU A 128 -13.55 2.50 -3.96
C LEU A 128 -13.61 2.96 -2.51
N MET A 129 -13.92 2.04 -1.60
CA MET A 129 -13.89 2.25 -0.14
C MET A 129 -12.66 1.59 0.46
N HIS A 130 -11.97 2.27 1.37
CA HIS A 130 -10.71 1.80 1.95
C HIS A 130 -10.91 0.75 3.05
N PHE A 131 -11.87 0.94 3.91
CA PHE A 131 -12.26 0.11 5.06
C PHE A 131 -11.23 -0.06 6.19
N ASP A 132 -10.03 0.50 6.10
CA ASP A 132 -9.01 0.42 7.16
C ASP A 132 -8.30 1.77 7.38
N ILE A 133 -9.08 2.84 7.55
CA ILE A 133 -8.52 4.17 7.83
C ILE A 133 -8.07 4.25 9.30
N LYS A 134 -6.77 4.31 9.50
CA LYS A 134 -6.13 4.46 10.83
C LYS A 134 -4.76 5.15 10.69
N PRO A 135 -4.21 5.75 11.75
CA PRO A 135 -2.92 6.44 11.69
C PRO A 135 -1.74 5.56 11.24
N ASN A 136 -1.83 4.23 11.40
CA ASN A 136 -0.82 3.30 10.90
C ASN A 136 -0.81 3.24 9.35
N ASN A 137 -1.96 3.43 8.72
CA ASN A 137 -2.14 3.35 7.27
C ASN A 137 -2.06 4.73 6.59
N ILE A 138 -1.56 5.74 7.30
CA ILE A 138 -1.23 7.05 6.76
C ILE A 138 0.28 7.22 6.90
N MET A 139 0.99 7.10 5.78
CA MET A 139 2.44 7.28 5.74
C MET A 139 2.80 8.75 5.58
N ILE A 140 3.95 9.15 6.13
CA ILE A 140 4.46 10.51 5.99
C ILE A 140 5.66 10.48 5.03
N SER A 141 5.49 11.08 3.86
CA SER A 141 6.51 11.10 2.81
C SER A 141 7.76 11.88 3.25
N ASN A 142 8.86 11.72 2.50
CA ASN A 142 10.11 12.46 2.73
C ASN A 142 9.95 13.97 2.50
N ARG A 143 8.85 14.40 1.85
CA ARG A 143 8.45 15.81 1.71
C ARG A 143 7.49 16.27 2.80
N ASN A 144 7.28 15.44 3.83
CA ASN A 144 6.38 15.73 4.94
C ASN A 144 4.91 15.86 4.50
N GLU A 145 4.45 14.98 3.60
CA GLU A 145 3.09 14.89 3.07
C GLU A 145 2.42 13.60 3.56
N ALA A 146 1.14 13.67 3.89
CA ALA A 146 0.38 12.48 4.27
C ALA A 146 -0.06 11.68 3.03
N MET A 147 0.24 10.38 3.06
CA MET A 147 0.02 9.42 1.98
C MET A 147 -0.85 8.26 2.49
N LEU A 148 -2.03 8.05 1.92
CA LEU A 148 -2.89 6.91 2.25
C LEU A 148 -2.26 5.62 1.71
N SER A 149 -2.18 4.59 2.55
CA SER A 149 -1.55 3.29 2.25
C SER A 149 -2.42 2.12 2.69
N ASP A 150 -2.02 0.90 2.35
CA ASP A 150 -2.64 -0.37 2.72
C ASP A 150 -4.10 -0.53 2.24
N PHE A 151 -4.24 -0.87 0.98
CA PHE A 151 -5.51 -1.11 0.29
C PHE A 151 -5.97 -2.57 0.37
N GLY A 152 -5.37 -3.37 1.26
CA GLY A 152 -5.65 -4.80 1.39
C GLY A 152 -7.10 -5.16 1.73
N LEU A 153 -7.83 -4.26 2.41
CA LEU A 153 -9.26 -4.43 2.71
C LEU A 153 -10.17 -3.63 1.77
N SER A 154 -9.61 -2.90 0.80
CA SER A 154 -10.38 -1.99 -0.04
C SER A 154 -11.29 -2.73 -1.01
N GLN A 155 -12.50 -2.21 -1.21
CA GLN A 155 -13.53 -2.82 -2.07
C GLN A 155 -14.20 -1.78 -2.95
N LEU A 156 -14.52 -2.19 -4.18
CA LEU A 156 -15.41 -1.43 -5.05
C LEU A 156 -16.86 -1.60 -4.55
N VAL A 157 -17.50 -0.50 -4.23
CA VAL A 157 -18.89 -0.46 -3.79
C VAL A 157 -19.75 0.01 -4.96
N ASN A 158 -20.64 -0.87 -5.44
CA ASN A 158 -21.69 -0.51 -6.40
C ASN A 158 -22.87 0.10 -5.64
N GLU A 159 -23.68 0.93 -6.31
CA GLU A 159 -24.89 1.53 -5.71
C GLU A 159 -25.86 0.48 -5.12
N GLU A 160 -25.83 -0.75 -5.64
CA GLU A 160 -26.61 -1.90 -5.18
C GLU A 160 -26.00 -2.62 -3.97
N SER A 161 -24.69 -2.53 -3.76
CA SER A 161 -24.01 -3.16 -2.63
C SER A 161 -23.73 -2.15 -1.54
N ARG A 162 -24.71 -1.88 -0.68
CA ARG A 162 -24.50 -1.31 0.65
C ARG A 162 -23.88 -2.35 1.60
N ALA A 163 -22.94 -3.15 1.12
CA ALA A 163 -22.31 -4.18 1.89
C ALA A 163 -21.33 -3.56 2.89
N ALA A 164 -21.63 -3.74 4.16
CA ALA A 164 -20.62 -3.65 5.20
C ALA A 164 -19.53 -4.72 4.89
N PRO A 165 -18.24 -4.46 5.18
CA PRO A 165 -17.19 -5.46 5.00
C PRO A 165 -17.56 -6.72 5.79
N GLU A 166 -17.34 -7.91 5.21
CA GLU A 166 -17.58 -9.20 5.87
C GLU A 166 -16.69 -9.41 7.11
N PHE A 167 -15.71 -8.56 7.31
CA PHE A 167 -14.76 -8.61 8.42
C PHE A 167 -15.05 -7.47 9.40
N GLY A 168 -15.77 -7.81 10.47
CA GLY A 168 -15.83 -6.93 11.65
C GLY A 168 -14.46 -6.87 12.33
N TYR A 169 -14.09 -5.71 12.84
CA TYR A 169 -12.99 -5.61 13.81
C TYR A 169 -13.36 -6.44 15.05
N HIS A 170 -12.50 -7.36 15.41
CA HIS A 170 -12.48 -8.02 16.74
C HIS A 170 -11.43 -7.35 17.61
#